data_e0ded95998322de38a3a226ae5c07850
#
_entry.id   e0ded95998322de38a3a226ae5c07850
#
_cell.length_a   1.000
_cell.length_b   1.000
_cell.length_c   1.000
_cell.angle_alpha   90.00
_cell.angle_beta   90.00
_cell.angle_gamma   90.00
#
_symmetry.space_group_name_H-M   'P 1'
#
loop_
_entity.id
_entity.type
_entity.pdbx_description
1 polymer ?
#
loop_
_entity_poly.entity_id
_entity_poly.type
_entity_poly.pdbx_seq_one_letter_code
_entity_poly.pdbx_strand_id
1 'polypeptide(L)'
;MLASVVLNTRSVNLMENASALPREIVSVDHRYQYISRLLGNSHIDTDEVMQAYVGEIFRRHSEAGETIVLALDQSKINEGHEVLMLSVRMRDRALPVAWRVRKTKGPIGWRVQHELLEAVRPWLPEGAHVLLAGDRFYGTARLIEWCHKAGWDYRLRLKSNLTLQHQGGEVITREIAELMPEGIVNAELNATGVLTNIGVLQEDGHKEPWIIAMSVSPSEYKILDYGMRWSIEAMFSDFKTRGFGITQSQRDCTEFCAQAHFVYAIGKRSSNMIASWLLTLCHSRMVRFHSVEVALSVR
;
A
#
# COMPACT_ATOMS: atom_id res chain seq x y z
N MET A 1 -4.62 -21.93 -7.25
CA MET A 1 -3.51 -22.88 -7.44
C MET A 1 -2.15 -22.23 -7.28
N LEU A 2 -1.68 -21.27 -8.13
CA LEU A 2 -0.34 -20.67 -7.96
C LEU A 2 -0.17 -19.95 -6.62
N ALA A 3 -1.15 -19.18 -6.16
CA ALA A 3 -1.11 -18.53 -4.85
C ALA A 3 -0.92 -19.52 -3.69
N SER A 4 -1.59 -20.69 -3.74
CA SER A 4 -1.42 -21.75 -2.72
C SER A 4 -0.01 -22.37 -2.78
N VAL A 5 0.55 -22.49 -3.98
CA VAL A 5 1.94 -22.98 -4.15
C VAL A 5 2.94 -21.99 -3.54
N VAL A 6 2.84 -20.70 -3.87
CA VAL A 6 3.71 -19.65 -3.32
C VAL A 6 3.63 -19.60 -1.78
N LEU A 7 2.46 -19.81 -1.21
CA LEU A 7 2.30 -19.92 0.25
C LEU A 7 3.03 -21.12 0.85
N ASN A 8 2.91 -22.26 0.21
CA ASN A 8 3.51 -23.50 0.70
C ASN A 8 5.03 -23.46 0.57
N THR A 9 5.55 -22.96 -0.55
CA THR A 9 7.00 -22.84 -0.80
C THR A 9 7.63 -21.67 -0.04
N ARG A 10 6.83 -20.66 0.34
CA ARG A 10 7.30 -19.38 0.90
C ARG A 10 8.36 -18.71 0.02
N SER A 11 8.23 -18.85 -1.28
CA SER A 11 9.22 -18.37 -2.26
C SER A 11 8.51 -17.77 -3.47
N VAL A 12 9.09 -16.71 -4.03
CA VAL A 12 8.73 -16.21 -5.37
C VAL A 12 9.62 -16.77 -6.47
N ASN A 13 10.53 -17.67 -6.14
CA ASN A 13 11.38 -18.35 -7.12
C ASN A 13 10.50 -19.22 -8.03
N LEU A 14 10.54 -18.94 -9.34
CA LEU A 14 9.68 -19.63 -10.30
C LEU A 14 9.99 -21.12 -10.44
N MET A 15 11.27 -21.53 -10.30
CA MET A 15 11.65 -22.93 -10.37
C MET A 15 11.15 -23.73 -9.17
N GLU A 16 11.26 -23.15 -7.96
CA GLU A 16 10.72 -23.75 -6.74
C GLU A 16 9.19 -23.90 -6.84
N ASN A 17 8.51 -22.85 -7.29
CA ASN A 17 7.08 -22.88 -7.50
C ASN A 17 6.67 -23.86 -8.61
N ALA A 18 7.44 -23.94 -9.71
CA ALA A 18 7.20 -24.90 -10.77
C ALA A 18 7.37 -26.35 -10.29
N SER A 19 8.35 -26.59 -9.44
CA SER A 19 8.56 -27.93 -8.85
C SER A 19 7.41 -28.36 -7.93
N ALA A 20 6.86 -27.39 -7.18
CA ALA A 20 5.76 -27.63 -6.24
C ALA A 20 4.36 -27.56 -6.86
N LEU A 21 4.23 -27.16 -8.15
CA LEU A 21 2.92 -26.98 -8.79
C LEU A 21 2.23 -28.34 -9.02
N PRO A 22 1.05 -28.60 -8.43
CA PRO A 22 0.32 -29.85 -8.59
C PRO A 22 -0.40 -29.89 -9.95
N ARG A 23 0.36 -30.05 -11.01
CA ARG A 23 -0.15 -30.24 -12.39
C ARG A 23 0.48 -31.47 -12.99
N GLU A 24 -0.33 -32.27 -13.67
CA GLU A 24 0.09 -33.43 -14.46
C GLU A 24 0.84 -33.03 -15.75
N ILE A 25 1.62 -31.99 -15.71
CA ILE A 25 2.47 -31.56 -16.83
C ILE A 25 3.82 -32.25 -16.69
N VAL A 26 4.24 -32.91 -17.73
CA VAL A 26 5.33 -33.89 -17.78
C VAL A 26 6.68 -33.36 -17.29
N SER A 27 6.99 -32.06 -17.40
CA SER A 27 8.27 -31.52 -16.95
C SER A 27 8.15 -30.26 -16.10
N VAL A 28 9.15 -30.03 -15.24
CA VAL A 28 9.28 -28.79 -14.44
C VAL A 28 9.44 -27.58 -15.35
N ASP A 29 10.11 -27.70 -16.49
CA ASP A 29 10.31 -26.62 -17.45
C ASP A 29 8.99 -26.13 -18.06
N HIS A 30 8.08 -27.04 -18.40
CA HIS A 30 6.74 -26.64 -18.87
C HIS A 30 5.94 -25.94 -17.78
N ARG A 31 6.04 -26.38 -16.52
CA ARG A 31 5.40 -25.72 -15.38
C ARG A 31 5.99 -24.34 -15.12
N TYR A 32 7.31 -24.20 -15.25
CA TYR A 32 8.00 -22.91 -15.20
C TYR A 32 7.50 -21.96 -16.30
N GLN A 33 7.44 -22.43 -17.55
CA GLN A 33 6.92 -21.63 -18.66
C GLN A 33 5.45 -21.22 -18.45
N TYR A 34 4.63 -22.12 -17.91
CA TYR A 34 3.25 -21.83 -17.57
C TYR A 34 3.14 -20.69 -16.54
N ILE A 35 3.89 -20.78 -15.43
CA ILE A 35 3.91 -19.71 -14.41
C ILE A 35 4.42 -18.41 -15.03
N SER A 36 5.49 -18.47 -15.81
CA SER A 36 6.07 -17.30 -16.47
C SER A 36 5.10 -16.61 -17.42
N ARG A 37 4.34 -17.36 -18.21
CA ARG A 37 3.28 -16.81 -19.09
C ARG A 37 2.12 -16.24 -18.29
N LEU A 38 1.71 -16.89 -17.21
CA LEU A 38 0.65 -16.38 -16.34
C LEU A 38 1.04 -15.03 -15.72
N LEU A 39 2.28 -14.92 -15.20
CA LEU A 39 2.77 -13.69 -14.59
C LEU A 39 3.13 -12.60 -15.62
N GLY A 40 3.29 -12.91 -16.88
CA GLY A 40 3.47 -11.96 -17.98
C GLY A 40 2.19 -11.66 -18.76
N ASN A 41 1.04 -12.12 -18.29
CA ASN A 41 -0.23 -11.93 -18.98
C ASN A 41 -0.81 -10.55 -18.71
N SER A 42 -0.76 -9.66 -19.70
CA SER A 42 -1.28 -8.29 -19.64
C SER A 42 -2.82 -8.20 -19.50
N HIS A 43 -3.55 -9.31 -19.72
CA HIS A 43 -4.99 -9.36 -19.50
C HIS A 43 -5.40 -9.56 -18.03
N ILE A 44 -4.43 -9.80 -17.14
CA ILE A 44 -4.71 -9.84 -15.70
C ILE A 44 -4.63 -8.42 -15.15
N ASP A 45 -5.78 -7.81 -14.96
CA ASP A 45 -5.88 -6.53 -14.24
C ASP A 45 -5.83 -6.79 -12.73
N THR A 46 -4.70 -6.38 -12.12
CA THR A 46 -4.49 -6.57 -10.68
C THR A 46 -5.41 -5.70 -9.85
N ASP A 47 -5.78 -4.52 -10.31
CA ASP A 47 -6.69 -3.63 -9.61
C ASP A 47 -8.11 -4.21 -9.58
N GLU A 48 -8.61 -4.74 -10.71
CA GLU A 48 -9.92 -5.38 -10.79
C GLU A 48 -10.05 -6.57 -9.82
N VAL A 49 -9.00 -7.41 -9.76
CA VAL A 49 -9.00 -8.54 -8.84
C VAL A 49 -8.92 -8.07 -7.39
N MET A 50 -8.05 -7.09 -7.08
CA MET A 50 -7.89 -6.59 -5.72
C MET A 50 -9.13 -5.85 -5.23
N GLN A 51 -9.84 -5.13 -6.10
CA GLN A 51 -11.09 -4.46 -5.77
C GLN A 51 -12.12 -5.41 -5.14
N ALA A 52 -12.27 -6.62 -5.70
CA ALA A 52 -13.20 -7.61 -5.17
C ALA A 52 -12.87 -8.04 -3.73
N TYR A 53 -11.57 -8.17 -3.41
CA TYR A 53 -11.12 -8.56 -2.07
C TYR A 53 -11.12 -7.40 -1.07
N VAL A 54 -10.61 -6.26 -1.49
CA VAL A 54 -10.42 -5.09 -0.63
C VAL A 54 -11.75 -4.41 -0.36
N GLY A 55 -12.64 -4.36 -1.36
CA GLY A 55 -13.98 -3.79 -1.22
C GLY A 55 -14.77 -4.42 -0.07
N GLU A 56 -14.66 -5.73 0.13
CA GLU A 56 -15.32 -6.38 1.27
C GLU A 56 -14.66 -6.02 2.62
N ILE A 57 -13.34 -5.83 2.65
CA ILE A 57 -12.66 -5.35 3.86
C ILE A 57 -13.14 -3.95 4.21
N PHE A 58 -13.16 -3.06 3.22
CA PHE A 58 -13.62 -1.69 3.40
C PHE A 58 -15.08 -1.61 3.86
N ARG A 59 -15.96 -2.43 3.24
CA ARG A 59 -17.36 -2.53 3.64
C ARG A 59 -17.51 -2.91 5.10
N ARG A 60 -16.78 -3.92 5.58
CA ARG A 60 -16.84 -4.38 6.98
C ARG A 60 -16.38 -3.33 7.97
N HIS A 61 -15.26 -2.66 7.68
CA HIS A 61 -14.79 -1.56 8.53
C HIS A 61 -15.81 -0.43 8.59
N SER A 62 -16.36 -0.05 7.43
CA SER A 62 -17.38 1.00 7.36
C SER A 62 -18.67 0.62 8.11
N GLU A 63 -19.17 -0.60 7.96
CA GLU A 63 -20.35 -1.10 8.68
C GLU A 63 -20.14 -1.18 10.19
N ALA A 64 -18.90 -1.45 10.62
CA ALA A 64 -18.53 -1.44 12.03
C ALA A 64 -18.31 -0.01 12.59
N GLY A 65 -18.42 1.03 11.76
CA GLY A 65 -18.12 2.41 12.15
C GLY A 65 -16.62 2.67 12.40
N GLU A 66 -15.76 1.80 11.91
CA GLU A 66 -14.31 1.90 12.08
C GLU A 66 -13.68 2.77 11.00
N THR A 67 -12.64 3.54 11.36
CA THR A 67 -11.83 4.28 10.38
C THR A 67 -10.99 3.32 9.54
N ILE A 68 -11.08 3.43 8.22
CA ILE A 68 -10.24 2.72 7.27
C ILE A 68 -8.88 3.42 7.22
N VAL A 69 -7.87 2.83 7.87
CA VAL A 69 -6.51 3.38 7.90
C VAL A 69 -5.73 2.85 6.70
N LEU A 70 -5.38 3.74 5.79
CA LEU A 70 -4.56 3.47 4.62
C LEU A 70 -3.14 3.98 4.84
N ALA A 71 -2.14 3.20 4.46
CA ALA A 71 -0.74 3.61 4.45
C ALA A 71 -0.20 3.63 3.02
N LEU A 72 0.39 4.76 2.63
CA LEU A 72 1.07 4.94 1.36
C LEU A 72 2.57 4.96 1.58
N ASP A 73 3.28 4.05 0.92
CA ASP A 73 4.73 3.97 1.03
C ASP A 73 5.33 3.30 -0.22
N GLN A 74 6.64 3.46 -0.42
CA GLN A 74 7.36 2.80 -1.50
C GLN A 74 8.49 1.94 -0.98
N SER A 75 8.84 0.93 -1.77
CA SER A 75 9.93 0.03 -1.43
C SER A 75 10.66 -0.45 -2.67
N LYS A 76 11.98 -0.60 -2.53
CA LYS A 76 12.81 -1.20 -3.56
C LYS A 76 12.49 -2.69 -3.69
N ILE A 77 12.26 -3.15 -4.93
CA ILE A 77 12.06 -4.57 -5.28
C ILE A 77 13.39 -5.19 -5.66
N ASN A 78 14.09 -4.56 -6.59
CA ASN A 78 15.39 -4.99 -7.10
C ASN A 78 16.25 -3.79 -7.54
N GLU A 79 17.37 -4.02 -8.20
CA GLU A 79 18.33 -2.99 -8.62
C GLU A 79 17.78 -1.90 -9.57
N GLY A 80 16.58 -2.02 -10.09
CA GLY A 80 16.03 -1.06 -11.03
C GLY A 80 14.56 -0.73 -10.81
N HIS A 81 13.89 -1.41 -9.87
CA HIS A 81 12.46 -1.26 -9.70
C HIS A 81 12.07 -0.91 -8.27
N GLU A 82 11.17 0.07 -8.18
CA GLU A 82 10.49 0.47 -6.96
C GLU A 82 8.99 0.13 -7.08
N VAL A 83 8.37 -0.24 -5.97
CA VAL A 83 6.93 -0.39 -5.83
C VAL A 83 6.37 0.71 -4.95
N LEU A 84 5.42 1.47 -5.47
CA LEU A 84 4.53 2.30 -4.67
C LEU A 84 3.34 1.45 -4.25
N MET A 85 3.07 1.39 -2.97
CA MET A 85 2.05 0.54 -2.38
C MET A 85 1.07 1.37 -1.55
N LEU A 86 -0.22 1.16 -1.79
CA LEU A 86 -1.27 1.54 -0.86
C LEU A 86 -1.70 0.28 -0.11
N SER A 87 -1.71 0.31 1.20
CA SER A 87 -2.11 -0.81 2.05
C SER A 87 -3.17 -0.39 3.05
N VAL A 88 -4.01 -1.32 3.50
CA VAL A 88 -4.96 -1.12 4.60
C VAL A 88 -4.41 -1.75 5.88
N ARG A 89 -4.47 -1.00 6.97
CA ARG A 89 -4.09 -1.50 8.28
C ARG A 89 -5.14 -2.49 8.82
N MET A 90 -4.65 -3.64 9.28
CA MET A 90 -5.43 -4.69 9.92
C MET A 90 -4.78 -5.01 11.28
N ARG A 91 -5.23 -4.32 12.33
CA ARG A 91 -4.61 -4.37 13.68
C ARG A 91 -3.15 -3.90 13.63
N ASP A 92 -2.19 -4.79 13.89
CA ASP A 92 -0.73 -4.56 13.87
C ASP A 92 -0.06 -4.86 12.52
N ARG A 93 -0.83 -5.25 11.51
CA ARG A 93 -0.36 -5.62 10.18
C ARG A 93 -1.00 -4.75 9.11
N ALA A 94 -0.41 -4.78 7.91
CA ALA A 94 -1.00 -4.19 6.72
C ALA A 94 -1.28 -5.25 5.66
N LEU A 95 -2.34 -5.03 4.88
CA LEU A 95 -2.67 -5.81 3.69
C LEU A 95 -2.55 -4.92 2.46
N PRO A 96 -1.95 -5.39 1.36
CA PRO A 96 -1.92 -4.66 0.10
C PRO A 96 -3.33 -4.34 -0.38
N VAL A 97 -3.53 -3.12 -0.83
CA VAL A 97 -4.76 -2.66 -1.49
C VAL A 97 -4.53 -2.58 -2.98
N ALA A 98 -3.59 -1.74 -3.39
CA ALA A 98 -3.19 -1.56 -4.78
C ALA A 98 -1.73 -1.10 -4.84
N TRP A 99 -1.08 -1.26 -5.98
CA TRP A 99 0.32 -0.88 -6.16
C TRP A 99 0.66 -0.49 -7.58
N ARG A 100 1.77 0.24 -7.73
CA ARG A 100 2.35 0.58 -9.03
C ARG A 100 3.85 0.31 -9.00
N VAL A 101 4.32 -0.49 -9.93
CA VAL A 101 5.76 -0.76 -10.09
C VAL A 101 6.32 0.19 -11.15
N ARG A 102 7.49 0.75 -10.88
CA ARG A 102 8.17 1.65 -11.83
C ARG A 102 9.66 1.31 -11.88
N LYS A 103 10.22 1.40 -13.09
CA LYS A 103 11.66 1.34 -13.29
C LYS A 103 12.26 2.70 -12.92
N THR A 104 12.76 2.80 -11.70
CA THR A 104 13.34 4.02 -11.14
C THR A 104 14.28 3.69 -10.00
N LYS A 105 15.22 4.59 -9.72
CA LYS A 105 16.12 4.53 -8.55
C LYS A 105 15.79 5.60 -7.50
N GLY A 106 14.66 6.26 -7.62
CA GLY A 106 14.26 7.35 -6.75
C GLY A 106 12.78 7.35 -6.42
N PRO A 107 12.30 8.43 -5.76
CA PRO A 107 10.92 8.53 -5.35
C PRO A 107 9.96 8.45 -6.54
N ILE A 108 8.89 7.70 -6.38
CA ILE A 108 7.79 7.64 -7.34
C ILE A 108 6.97 8.94 -7.22
N GLY A 109 6.93 9.72 -8.30
CA GLY A 109 6.37 11.06 -8.31
C GLY A 109 4.84 11.12 -8.22
N TRP A 110 4.33 12.34 -8.00
CA TRP A 110 2.92 12.64 -7.77
C TRP A 110 1.96 12.03 -8.79
N ARG A 111 2.29 12.05 -10.09
CA ARG A 111 1.41 11.50 -11.13
C ARG A 111 1.02 10.04 -10.85
N VAL A 112 1.98 9.23 -10.42
CA VAL A 112 1.73 7.81 -10.14
C VAL A 112 1.03 7.62 -8.79
N GLN A 113 1.36 8.46 -7.80
CA GLN A 113 0.64 8.48 -6.51
C GLN A 113 -0.84 8.82 -6.74
N HIS A 114 -1.12 9.86 -7.51
CA HIS A 114 -2.48 10.29 -7.85
C HIS A 114 -3.25 9.21 -8.63
N GLU A 115 -2.62 8.59 -9.64
CA GLU A 115 -3.18 7.46 -10.39
C GLU A 115 -3.60 6.32 -9.46
N LEU A 116 -2.74 5.95 -8.50
CA LEU A 116 -3.02 4.89 -7.55
C LEU A 116 -4.18 5.24 -6.61
N LEU A 117 -4.20 6.45 -6.08
CA LEU A 117 -5.24 6.92 -5.16
C LEU A 117 -6.60 7.03 -5.85
N GLU A 118 -6.65 7.59 -7.08
CA GLU A 118 -7.87 7.67 -7.87
C GLU A 118 -8.42 6.29 -8.27
N ALA A 119 -7.55 5.31 -8.52
CA ALA A 119 -7.99 3.94 -8.80
C ALA A 119 -8.67 3.29 -7.58
N VAL A 120 -8.21 3.58 -6.37
CA VAL A 120 -8.73 2.97 -5.14
C VAL A 120 -9.92 3.73 -4.56
N ARG A 121 -10.00 5.04 -4.75
CA ARG A 121 -11.08 5.88 -4.20
C ARG A 121 -12.49 5.32 -4.43
N PRO A 122 -12.88 4.84 -5.64
CA PRO A 122 -14.21 4.28 -5.90
C PRO A 122 -14.46 2.90 -5.26
N TRP A 123 -13.44 2.26 -4.66
CA TRP A 123 -13.63 0.97 -3.97
C TRP A 123 -14.14 1.13 -2.54
N LEU A 124 -14.06 2.35 -2.00
CA LEU A 124 -14.50 2.68 -0.66
C LEU A 124 -16.03 2.83 -0.63
N PRO A 125 -16.69 2.35 0.44
CA PRO A 125 -18.11 2.60 0.66
C PRO A 125 -18.40 4.10 0.79
N GLU A 126 -19.57 4.52 0.36
CA GLU A 126 -20.05 5.88 0.57
C GLU A 126 -20.11 6.21 2.07
N GLY A 127 -19.63 7.38 2.46
CA GLY A 127 -19.57 7.82 3.85
C GLY A 127 -18.51 7.13 4.72
N ALA A 128 -17.64 6.30 4.16
CA ALA A 128 -16.57 5.67 4.92
C ALA A 128 -15.57 6.71 5.46
N HIS A 129 -15.20 6.58 6.73
CA HIS A 129 -14.14 7.38 7.33
C HIS A 129 -12.78 6.81 6.93
N VAL A 130 -11.98 7.60 6.22
CA VAL A 130 -10.67 7.19 5.71
C VAL A 130 -9.57 8.05 6.30
N LEU A 131 -8.51 7.43 6.80
CA LEU A 131 -7.29 8.09 7.27
C LEU A 131 -6.10 7.63 6.41
N LEU A 132 -5.48 8.56 5.67
CA LEU A 132 -4.27 8.29 4.90
C LEU A 132 -3.03 8.65 5.71
N ALA A 133 -2.13 7.69 5.92
CA ALA A 133 -0.84 7.90 6.55
C ALA A 133 0.30 7.73 5.52
N GLY A 134 1.30 8.62 5.59
CA GLY A 134 2.46 8.59 4.69
C GLY A 134 3.71 9.16 5.34
N ASP A 135 4.88 8.69 4.89
CA ASP A 135 6.16 9.18 5.40
C ASP A 135 6.52 10.56 4.82
N ARG A 136 7.75 11.03 5.11
CA ARG A 136 8.24 12.36 4.69
C ARG A 136 8.29 12.58 3.16
N PHE A 137 8.19 11.52 2.34
CA PHE A 137 8.10 11.66 0.89
C PHE A 137 6.71 12.07 0.41
N TYR A 138 5.68 11.78 1.24
CA TYR A 138 4.27 12.04 0.92
C TYR A 138 3.73 13.29 1.60
N GLY A 139 4.44 13.90 2.54
CA GLY A 139 4.09 15.18 3.18
C GLY A 139 4.22 16.36 2.20
N THR A 140 3.35 16.43 1.21
CA THR A 140 3.37 17.44 0.13
C THR A 140 2.03 18.15 0.03
N ALA A 141 2.06 19.44 -0.35
CA ALA A 141 0.85 20.24 -0.56
C ALA A 141 -0.12 19.58 -1.54
N ARG A 142 0.38 18.95 -2.61
CA ARG A 142 -0.45 18.26 -3.62
C ARG A 142 -1.25 17.11 -3.04
N LEU A 143 -0.63 16.29 -2.19
CA LEU A 143 -1.33 15.16 -1.56
C LEU A 143 -2.32 15.66 -0.51
N ILE A 144 -1.96 16.68 0.27
CA ILE A 144 -2.86 17.31 1.24
C ILE A 144 -4.10 17.89 0.54
N GLU A 145 -3.90 18.65 -0.54
CA GLU A 145 -4.99 19.20 -1.35
C GLU A 145 -5.91 18.10 -1.92
N TRP A 146 -5.30 17.01 -2.37
CA TRP A 146 -6.06 15.85 -2.86
C TRP A 146 -6.88 15.21 -1.73
N CYS A 147 -6.33 15.03 -0.54
CA CYS A 147 -7.06 14.52 0.62
C CYS A 147 -8.24 15.42 0.98
N HIS A 148 -8.07 16.76 0.95
CA HIS A 148 -9.16 17.69 1.17
C HIS A 148 -10.31 17.49 0.15
N LYS A 149 -9.98 17.38 -1.14
CA LYS A 149 -10.96 17.16 -2.21
C LYS A 149 -11.64 15.79 -2.12
N ALA A 150 -10.93 14.77 -1.65
CA ALA A 150 -11.44 13.42 -1.47
C ALA A 150 -12.25 13.24 -0.17
N GLY A 151 -12.18 14.21 0.75
CA GLY A 151 -12.80 14.11 2.08
C GLY A 151 -12.10 13.10 2.99
N TRP A 152 -10.80 12.85 2.77
CA TRP A 152 -10.01 11.92 3.57
C TRP A 152 -9.24 12.65 4.66
N ASP A 153 -9.25 12.08 5.85
CA ASP A 153 -8.30 12.44 6.89
C ASP A 153 -6.89 12.03 6.52
N TYR A 154 -5.88 12.73 7.06
CA TYR A 154 -4.49 12.38 6.80
C TYR A 154 -3.58 12.63 7.99
N ARG A 155 -2.48 11.85 8.04
CA ARG A 155 -1.31 12.00 8.91
C ARG A 155 -0.07 11.81 8.04
N LEU A 156 0.52 12.92 7.60
CA LEU A 156 1.63 12.91 6.66
C LEU A 156 2.85 13.55 7.32
N ARG A 157 3.93 12.80 7.48
CA ARG A 157 5.16 13.35 8.03
C ARG A 157 5.75 14.37 7.05
N LEU A 158 6.17 15.52 7.57
CA LEU A 158 6.80 16.55 6.79
C LEU A 158 8.33 16.37 6.77
N LYS A 159 8.97 16.84 5.70
CA LYS A 159 10.43 17.00 5.64
C LYS A 159 10.84 18.16 6.54
N SER A 160 12.07 18.12 7.07
CA SER A 160 12.60 19.12 7.99
C SER A 160 12.92 20.49 7.33
N ASN A 161 12.92 20.56 6.02
CA ASN A 161 13.31 21.74 5.25
C ASN A 161 12.14 22.40 4.48
N LEU A 162 10.91 22.17 4.91
CA LEU A 162 9.76 22.85 4.31
C LEU A 162 9.48 24.15 5.03
N THR A 163 8.95 25.12 4.29
CA THR A 163 8.52 26.41 4.81
C THR A 163 7.01 26.37 5.10
N LEU A 164 6.63 26.89 6.26
CA LEU A 164 5.23 27.08 6.65
C LEU A 164 4.97 28.57 6.86
N GLN A 165 3.86 29.05 6.31
CA GLN A 165 3.34 30.39 6.57
C GLN A 165 2.26 30.29 7.64
N HIS A 166 2.39 31.04 8.71
CA HIS A 166 1.41 31.08 9.79
C HIS A 166 1.37 32.47 10.43
N GLN A 167 0.15 33.03 10.57
CA GLN A 167 -0.09 34.34 11.19
C GLN A 167 0.81 35.48 10.65
N GLY A 168 1.09 35.45 9.35
CA GLY A 168 1.93 36.45 8.68
C GLY A 168 3.44 36.28 8.90
N GLY A 169 3.86 35.22 9.58
CA GLY A 169 5.25 34.82 9.74
C GLY A 169 5.59 33.55 8.96
N GLU A 170 6.88 33.32 8.76
CA GLU A 170 7.43 32.14 8.12
C GLU A 170 8.25 31.33 9.12
N VAL A 171 8.08 30.00 9.13
CA VAL A 171 8.83 29.08 9.97
C VAL A 171 9.25 27.85 9.16
N ILE A 172 10.44 27.34 9.40
CA ILE A 172 10.93 26.12 8.78
C ILE A 172 10.56 24.93 9.67
N THR A 173 10.11 23.83 9.06
CA THR A 173 9.58 22.66 9.77
C THR A 173 10.53 22.11 10.85
N ARG A 174 11.86 22.18 10.67
CA ARG A 174 12.83 21.73 11.70
C ARG A 174 12.80 22.56 12.98
N GLU A 175 12.32 23.81 12.90
CA GLU A 175 12.31 24.76 14.01
C GLU A 175 10.99 24.71 14.81
N ILE A 176 9.96 24.06 14.25
CA ILE A 176 8.62 24.04 14.85
C ILE A 176 8.62 23.40 16.23
N ALA A 177 9.39 22.34 16.44
CA ALA A 177 9.42 21.64 17.73
C ALA A 177 9.90 22.53 18.89
N GLU A 178 10.79 23.48 18.61
CA GLU A 178 11.30 24.44 19.59
C GLU A 178 10.38 25.66 19.71
N LEU A 179 9.88 26.18 18.57
CA LEU A 179 9.12 27.42 18.53
C LEU A 179 7.64 27.22 18.87
N MET A 180 7.06 26.09 18.48
CA MET A 180 5.62 25.81 18.55
C MET A 180 5.36 24.34 18.95
N PRO A 181 5.77 23.91 20.17
CA PRO A 181 5.68 22.51 20.58
C PRO A 181 4.23 22.00 20.66
N GLU A 182 3.25 22.88 20.81
CA GLU A 182 1.82 22.53 20.83
C GLU A 182 1.25 22.29 19.40
N GLY A 183 2.07 22.55 18.37
CA GLY A 183 1.66 22.47 16.98
C GLY A 183 1.06 23.76 16.44
N ILE A 184 0.59 23.72 15.20
CA ILE A 184 0.07 24.86 14.47
C ILE A 184 -1.29 24.50 13.84
N VAL A 185 -2.26 25.38 13.92
CA VAL A 185 -3.54 25.24 13.22
C VAL A 185 -3.53 26.17 11.99
N ASN A 186 -4.01 25.67 10.86
CA ASN A 186 -4.12 26.43 9.60
C ASN A 186 -2.79 27.04 9.12
N ALA A 187 -1.71 26.27 9.13
CA ALA A 187 -0.47 26.63 8.48
C ALA A 187 -0.57 26.42 6.95
N GLU A 188 -0.04 27.35 6.18
CA GLU A 188 0.09 27.21 4.72
C GLU A 188 1.42 26.56 4.38
N LEU A 189 1.42 25.50 3.58
CA LEU A 189 2.62 24.75 3.22
C LEU A 189 3.27 25.32 1.96
N ASN A 190 4.53 25.78 2.08
CA ASN A 190 5.37 26.28 0.97
C ASN A 190 4.72 27.38 0.11
N ALA A 191 3.92 28.28 0.69
CA ALA A 191 3.21 29.34 -0.03
C ALA A 191 2.38 28.81 -1.23
N THR A 192 1.70 27.69 -1.05
CA THR A 192 0.90 27.04 -2.12
C THR A 192 -0.59 27.32 -2.01
N GLY A 193 -1.05 28.04 -1.00
CA GLY A 193 -2.44 28.22 -0.64
C GLY A 193 -3.08 27.00 0.06
N VAL A 194 -2.33 25.92 0.25
CA VAL A 194 -2.84 24.69 0.88
C VAL A 194 -2.66 24.79 2.40
N LEU A 195 -3.78 24.92 3.11
CA LEU A 195 -3.81 24.97 4.57
C LEU A 195 -3.80 23.56 5.16
N THR A 196 -3.08 23.38 6.27
CA THR A 196 -3.05 22.14 7.04
C THR A 196 -2.79 22.44 8.51
N ASN A 197 -3.12 21.51 9.39
CA ASN A 197 -2.70 21.59 10.78
C ASN A 197 -1.38 20.82 10.94
N ILE A 198 -0.53 21.26 11.85
CA ILE A 198 0.77 20.66 12.12
C ILE A 198 0.80 20.17 13.56
N GLY A 199 0.96 18.87 13.74
CA GLY A 199 1.22 18.27 15.03
C GLY A 199 2.72 18.07 15.24
N VAL A 200 3.16 18.25 16.47
CA VAL A 200 4.55 18.07 16.90
C VAL A 200 4.57 17.02 18.01
N LEU A 201 5.44 16.02 17.87
CA LEU A 201 5.67 15.03 18.91
C LEU A 201 7.18 14.75 19.01
N GLN A 202 7.74 15.01 20.18
CA GLN A 202 9.10 14.58 20.51
C GLN A 202 9.00 13.37 21.42
N GLU A 203 9.39 12.21 20.92
CA GLU A 203 9.48 10.99 21.71
C GLU A 203 10.89 10.82 22.29
N ASP A 204 10.98 10.35 23.53
CA ASP A 204 12.24 10.03 24.16
C ASP A 204 13.00 8.95 23.38
N GLY A 205 14.28 9.19 23.14
CA GLY A 205 15.14 8.29 22.37
C GLY A 205 15.11 8.49 20.85
N HIS A 206 14.22 9.32 20.33
CA HIS A 206 14.20 9.70 18.92
C HIS A 206 14.99 10.99 18.67
N LYS A 207 15.92 10.96 17.70
CA LYS A 207 16.80 12.12 17.38
C LYS A 207 16.07 13.30 16.76
N GLU A 208 14.96 13.04 16.07
CA GLU A 208 14.19 14.05 15.35
C GLU A 208 12.72 13.99 15.78
N PRO A 209 12.09 15.14 16.04
CA PRO A 209 10.67 15.20 16.32
C PRO A 209 9.83 14.74 15.11
N TRP A 210 8.65 14.27 15.40
CA TRP A 210 7.64 14.08 14.36
C TRP A 210 6.95 15.40 14.10
N ILE A 211 7.04 15.86 12.86
CA ILE A 211 6.29 17.01 12.36
C ILE A 211 5.27 16.46 11.38
N ILE A 212 4.02 16.43 11.78
CA ILE A 212 2.95 15.74 11.08
C ILE A 212 1.91 16.74 10.57
N ALA A 213 1.75 16.83 9.25
CA ALA A 213 0.62 17.48 8.64
C ALA A 213 -0.66 16.63 8.86
N MET A 214 -1.75 17.24 9.29
CA MET A 214 -2.95 16.54 9.70
C MET A 214 -4.22 17.34 9.40
N SER A 215 -5.31 16.62 9.12
CA SER A 215 -6.62 17.20 8.76
C SER A 215 -7.37 17.79 9.95
N VAL A 216 -7.05 17.36 11.17
CA VAL A 216 -7.71 17.78 12.41
C VAL A 216 -6.76 18.61 13.27
N SER A 217 -7.30 19.32 14.24
CA SER A 217 -6.49 20.08 15.21
C SER A 217 -5.51 19.15 15.94
N PRO A 218 -4.27 19.62 16.18
CA PRO A 218 -3.22 18.82 16.82
C PRO A 218 -3.62 18.40 18.25
N SER A 219 -3.33 17.17 18.56
CA SER A 219 -3.29 16.64 19.94
C SER A 219 -2.40 15.42 19.95
N GLU A 220 -1.82 15.09 21.08
CA GLU A 220 -0.92 13.95 21.22
C GLU A 220 -1.52 12.67 20.65
N TYR A 221 -2.75 12.31 21.03
CA TYR A 221 -3.45 11.13 20.53
C TYR A 221 -3.58 11.12 19.01
N LYS A 222 -3.88 12.27 18.41
CA LYS A 222 -4.06 12.40 16.95
C LYS A 222 -2.75 12.35 16.19
N ILE A 223 -1.66 12.78 16.81
CA ILE A 223 -0.31 12.66 16.25
C ILE A 223 0.15 11.21 16.28
N LEU A 224 -0.14 10.48 17.36
CA LEU A 224 0.17 9.05 17.52
C LEU A 224 -0.53 8.17 16.47
N ASP A 225 -1.65 8.62 15.89
CA ASP A 225 -2.28 7.95 14.73
C ASP A 225 -1.29 7.75 13.57
N TYR A 226 -0.27 8.62 13.42
CA TYR A 226 0.78 8.44 12.42
C TYR A 226 1.55 7.11 12.60
N GLY A 227 1.71 6.65 13.83
CA GLY A 227 2.35 5.36 14.13
C GLY A 227 1.66 4.15 13.50
N MET A 228 0.38 4.27 13.17
CA MET A 228 -0.37 3.22 12.46
C MET A 228 0.24 2.88 11.09
N ARG A 229 1.00 3.81 10.48
CA ARG A 229 1.75 3.61 9.25
C ARG A 229 2.76 2.45 9.34
N TRP A 230 3.37 2.22 10.49
CA TRP A 230 4.43 1.21 10.62
C TRP A 230 3.99 -0.22 10.26
N SER A 231 2.70 -0.48 10.25
CA SER A 231 2.17 -1.77 9.77
C SER A 231 2.60 -2.12 8.34
N ILE A 232 2.87 -1.12 7.46
CA ILE A 232 3.34 -1.33 6.09
C ILE A 232 4.81 -1.78 6.05
N GLU A 233 5.63 -1.33 6.98
CA GLU A 233 7.05 -1.72 7.06
C GLU A 233 7.20 -3.21 7.39
N ALA A 234 6.38 -3.71 8.32
CA ALA A 234 6.29 -5.13 8.61
C ALA A 234 5.86 -5.94 7.37
N MET A 235 4.90 -5.44 6.60
CA MET A 235 4.46 -6.04 5.35
C MET A 235 5.60 -6.09 4.33
N PHE A 236 6.31 -4.97 4.10
CA PHE A 236 7.47 -4.96 3.19
C PHE A 236 8.60 -5.90 3.63
N SER A 237 8.83 -6.00 4.93
CA SER A 237 9.82 -6.94 5.47
C SER A 237 9.46 -8.39 5.14
N ASP A 238 8.17 -8.74 5.22
CA ASP A 238 7.68 -10.06 4.86
C ASP A 238 7.77 -10.32 3.35
N PHE A 239 7.61 -9.30 2.50
CA PHE A 239 7.82 -9.43 1.05
C PHE A 239 9.28 -9.72 0.69
N LYS A 240 10.20 -9.15 1.43
CA LYS A 240 11.64 -9.25 1.19
C LYS A 240 12.24 -10.52 1.82
N THR A 241 13.35 -10.37 2.48
CA THR A 241 14.21 -11.45 2.97
C THR A 241 13.61 -12.30 4.07
N ARG A 242 12.71 -11.75 4.88
CA ARG A 242 12.08 -12.48 6.00
C ARG A 242 10.97 -13.45 5.59
N GLY A 243 10.50 -13.36 4.35
CA GLY A 243 9.38 -14.18 3.89
C GLY A 243 9.62 -14.80 2.53
N PHE A 244 9.40 -14.05 1.45
CA PHE A 244 9.25 -14.62 0.11
C PHE A 244 10.38 -14.30 -0.85
N GLY A 245 11.36 -13.48 -0.45
CA GLY A 245 12.57 -13.20 -1.24
C GLY A 245 12.33 -12.43 -2.54
N ILE A 246 11.34 -11.54 -2.59
CA ILE A 246 10.97 -10.82 -3.83
C ILE A 246 12.12 -9.97 -4.40
N THR A 247 13.05 -9.54 -3.54
CA THR A 247 14.25 -8.80 -3.94
C THR A 247 15.26 -9.63 -4.71
N GLN A 248 15.12 -10.95 -4.71
CA GLN A 248 15.99 -11.88 -5.46
C GLN A 248 15.52 -12.09 -6.90
N SER A 249 14.38 -11.50 -7.29
CA SER A 249 13.90 -11.58 -8.67
C SER A 249 14.83 -10.79 -9.60
N GLN A 250 15.44 -11.49 -10.56
CA GLN A 250 16.35 -10.91 -11.56
C GLN A 250 15.60 -10.43 -12.83
N ARG A 251 14.28 -10.54 -12.87
CA ARG A 251 13.52 -10.15 -14.05
C ARG A 251 13.30 -8.62 -14.12
N ASP A 252 13.60 -8.06 -15.27
CA ASP A 252 13.54 -6.62 -15.57
C ASP A 252 12.20 -6.21 -16.20
N CYS A 253 11.11 -6.89 -15.84
CA CYS A 253 9.78 -6.58 -16.37
C CYS A 253 8.89 -5.98 -15.27
N THR A 254 8.45 -4.74 -15.47
CA THR A 254 7.58 -4.03 -14.53
C THR A 254 6.25 -4.76 -14.31
N GLU A 255 5.66 -5.34 -15.38
CA GLU A 255 4.42 -6.12 -15.30
C GLU A 255 4.60 -7.41 -14.51
N PHE A 256 5.70 -8.13 -14.76
CA PHE A 256 6.03 -9.34 -14.01
C PHE A 256 6.18 -9.06 -12.51
N CYS A 257 6.88 -7.98 -12.14
CA CYS A 257 7.03 -7.58 -10.75
C CYS A 257 5.68 -7.19 -10.12
N ALA A 258 4.81 -6.50 -10.86
CA ALA A 258 3.47 -6.15 -10.39
C ALA A 258 2.63 -7.41 -10.12
N GLN A 259 2.65 -8.38 -11.02
CA GLN A 259 1.89 -9.62 -10.88
C GLN A 259 2.47 -10.59 -9.85
N ALA A 260 3.80 -10.62 -9.67
CA ALA A 260 4.41 -11.38 -8.58
C ALA A 260 3.96 -10.86 -7.22
N HIS A 261 3.83 -9.52 -7.05
CA HIS A 261 3.23 -8.92 -5.87
C HIS A 261 1.77 -9.33 -5.69
N PHE A 262 1.02 -9.41 -6.78
CA PHE A 262 -0.37 -9.86 -6.78
C PHE A 262 -0.52 -11.28 -6.25
N VAL A 263 0.20 -12.25 -6.82
CA VAL A 263 0.17 -13.66 -6.37
C VAL A 263 0.53 -13.76 -4.89
N TYR A 264 1.50 -12.98 -4.45
CA TYR A 264 1.91 -12.90 -3.07
C TYR A 264 0.84 -12.26 -2.16
N ALA A 265 0.23 -11.15 -2.58
CA ALA A 265 -0.81 -10.47 -1.82
C ALA A 265 -2.02 -11.39 -1.55
N ILE A 266 -2.41 -12.18 -2.56
CA ILE A 266 -3.44 -13.22 -2.40
C ILE A 266 -2.95 -14.34 -1.47
N GLY A 267 -1.70 -14.75 -1.63
CA GLY A 267 -1.10 -15.82 -0.86
C GLY A 267 -1.05 -15.53 0.65
N LYS A 268 -0.58 -14.36 1.06
CA LYS A 268 -0.44 -14.01 2.47
C LYS A 268 -1.77 -13.99 3.26
N ARG A 269 -2.89 -13.82 2.57
CA ARG A 269 -4.23 -13.86 3.19
C ARG A 269 -4.65 -15.23 3.68
N SER A 270 -4.00 -16.29 3.21
CA SER A 270 -4.41 -17.68 3.52
C SER A 270 -3.95 -18.21 4.88
N SER A 271 -3.09 -17.50 5.61
CA SER A 271 -2.68 -17.95 6.94
C SER A 271 -3.65 -17.46 8.03
N ASN A 272 -4.49 -18.36 8.48
CA ASN A 272 -5.20 -18.47 9.76
C ASN A 272 -6.53 -17.75 10.01
N MET A 273 -6.98 -16.75 9.26
CA MET A 273 -8.30 -16.15 9.51
C MET A 273 -9.09 -15.84 8.22
N ILE A 274 -8.41 -15.73 7.12
CA ILE A 274 -8.99 -15.34 5.83
C ILE A 274 -9.18 -16.54 4.89
N ALA A 275 -8.44 -17.64 5.09
CA ALA A 275 -8.57 -18.86 4.26
C ALA A 275 -9.96 -19.48 4.36
N SER A 276 -10.53 -19.60 5.55
CA SER A 276 -11.90 -20.09 5.75
C SER A 276 -12.93 -19.19 5.07
N TRP A 277 -12.68 -17.91 5.06
CA TRP A 277 -13.59 -16.89 4.57
C TRP A 277 -13.50 -16.68 3.05
N LEU A 278 -12.30 -16.74 2.48
CA LEU A 278 -12.07 -16.73 1.03
C LEU A 278 -12.65 -17.98 0.36
N LEU A 279 -12.59 -19.14 1.00
CA LEU A 279 -13.23 -20.35 0.53
C LEU A 279 -14.76 -20.21 0.48
N THR A 280 -15.36 -19.51 1.44
CA THR A 280 -16.80 -19.23 1.46
C THR A 280 -17.21 -18.25 0.36
N LEU A 281 -16.39 -17.22 0.07
CA LEU A 281 -16.63 -16.28 -1.03
C LEU A 281 -16.41 -16.91 -2.42
N CYS A 282 -15.39 -17.73 -2.58
CA CYS A 282 -15.20 -18.51 -3.81
C CYS A 282 -16.38 -19.42 -4.09
N HIS A 283 -16.97 -20.03 -3.05
CA HIS A 283 -18.16 -20.88 -3.23
C HIS A 283 -19.42 -20.10 -3.61
N SER A 284 -19.60 -18.90 -3.09
CA SER A 284 -20.78 -18.07 -3.38
C SER A 284 -20.71 -17.25 -4.68
N ARG A 285 -19.53 -17.11 -5.29
CA ARG A 285 -19.30 -16.35 -6.53
C ARG A 285 -18.59 -17.14 -7.65
N MET A 286 -18.52 -18.44 -7.56
CA MET A 286 -17.90 -19.33 -8.57
C MET A 286 -18.43 -19.15 -10.00
N VAL A 287 -19.54 -18.45 -10.21
CA VAL A 287 -20.16 -18.23 -11.52
C VAL A 287 -19.35 -17.24 -12.39
N ARG A 288 -18.51 -16.36 -11.82
CA ARG A 288 -17.70 -15.42 -12.63
C ARG A 288 -16.23 -15.82 -12.82
N PHE A 289 -15.70 -16.71 -11.96
CA PHE A 289 -14.32 -17.21 -12.12
C PHE A 289 -14.19 -18.33 -13.18
N HIS A 290 -15.30 -18.92 -13.62
CA HIS A 290 -15.30 -19.87 -14.76
C HIS A 290 -14.84 -19.19 -16.07
N SER A 291 -15.02 -17.88 -16.23
CA SER A 291 -14.57 -17.19 -17.43
C SER A 291 -13.04 -17.00 -17.50
N VAL A 292 -12.36 -16.94 -16.37
CA VAL A 292 -10.88 -16.84 -16.33
C VAL A 292 -10.21 -18.21 -16.52
N GLU A 293 -10.81 -19.27 -15.98
CA GLU A 293 -10.33 -20.65 -16.24
C GLU A 293 -10.60 -21.12 -17.68
N VAL A 294 -11.72 -20.73 -18.27
CA VAL A 294 -12.05 -21.06 -19.66
C VAL A 294 -11.14 -20.33 -20.66
N ALA A 295 -10.71 -19.09 -20.37
CA ALA A 295 -9.75 -18.38 -21.20
C ALA A 295 -8.32 -18.98 -21.17
N LEU A 296 -8.01 -19.83 -20.17
CA LEU A 296 -6.74 -20.52 -20.03
C LEU A 296 -6.75 -21.96 -20.56
N SER A 297 -7.94 -22.50 -20.96
CA SER A 297 -8.07 -23.86 -21.46
C SER A 297 -8.14 -23.99 -22.98
N VAL A 298 -8.19 -22.87 -23.71
CA VAL A 298 -8.23 -22.87 -25.20
C VAL A 298 -6.94 -22.25 -25.75
N ARG A 299 -6.02 -23.09 -26.10
CA ARG A 299 -4.83 -23.08 -26.95
C ARG A 299 -3.55 -23.49 -26.28
#